data_7340681c5bb23e9c27b2358db564c85a
#
_entry.id   7340681c5bb23e9c27b2358db564c85a
#
_cell.length_a   1.000
_cell.length_b   1.000
_cell.length_c   1.000
_cell.angle_alpha   90.00
_cell.angle_beta   90.00
_cell.angle_gamma   90.00
#
_symmetry.space_group_name_H-M   'P 1'
#
loop_
_entity.id
_entity.type
_entity.pdbx_description
1 polymer ?
#
loop_
_entity_poly.entity_id
_entity_poly.type
_entity_poly.pdbx_seq_one_letter_code
_entity_poly.pdbx_strand_id
1 'polypeptide(L)'
;MSRAEYDVIVIGAGSVGTPTALFLAQKGFKVLVIDRNPSPGQSSNKRAIGGLRATHSDPAKIRLGLRSLKIFSTWKETYGDDIEWLQGGYCFVAYREEEEKTLKSVLPVQKKYGLKIDWLEADELRKLLPDLNPRGLRGGTYSPEDGHASPLLAVEAFYRHALRAGAEFRFRENVRELVIEGGKIRGLVTEAGRYAAPVVINAAGAWAAEIARMAGMEIPVKPDSHEAAVTEPVKRFFDPMIVDLRPVKGSANYYFYQHATGQIIFCITPSPSIWGFDERETSEFLPMVSRRMIELMPRLQNIRVRRTWRGLYPMTPDGFPIVGWSKEVEGFLLAVGMCGQGFMLGPGVAELLTRLVAGQPGPDDEEILSYLSPYRNFVSEEKLK
;
A
#
# COMPACT_ATOMS: atom_id res chain seq x y z
N MET A 1 -19.47 -4.05 35.27
CA MET A 1 -18.63 -4.05 34.05
C MET A 1 -17.60 -2.94 34.19
N SER A 2 -16.30 -3.20 34.16
CA SER A 2 -15.29 -2.13 34.14
C SER A 2 -15.46 -1.33 32.85
N ARG A 3 -15.40 0.00 32.96
CA ARG A 3 -15.40 0.91 31.80
C ARG A 3 -14.26 0.51 30.87
N ALA A 4 -14.51 0.42 29.56
CA ALA A 4 -13.44 0.14 28.60
C ALA A 4 -12.32 1.17 28.76
N GLU A 5 -11.05 0.73 28.69
CA GLU A 5 -9.89 1.59 28.86
C GLU A 5 -9.68 2.48 27.60
N TYR A 6 -9.98 1.92 26.44
CA TYR A 6 -9.92 2.58 25.12
C TYR A 6 -11.24 2.44 24.37
N ASP A 7 -11.49 3.32 23.39
CA ASP A 7 -12.60 3.18 22.47
C ASP A 7 -12.25 2.23 21.33
N VAL A 8 -10.99 2.30 20.89
CA VAL A 8 -10.48 1.52 19.75
C VAL A 8 -9.06 1.03 20.03
N ILE A 9 -8.80 -0.25 19.74
CA ILE A 9 -7.43 -0.77 19.66
C ILE A 9 -7.10 -1.12 18.19
N VAL A 10 -5.96 -0.65 17.70
CA VAL A 10 -5.45 -0.96 16.36
C VAL A 10 -4.26 -1.91 16.49
N ILE A 11 -4.31 -3.05 15.81
CA ILE A 11 -3.22 -4.02 15.79
C ILE A 11 -2.35 -3.77 14.55
N GLY A 12 -1.15 -3.25 14.76
CA GLY A 12 -0.16 -2.92 13.74
C GLY A 12 0.03 -1.42 13.56
N ALA A 13 1.26 -0.94 13.70
CA ALA A 13 1.69 0.45 13.53
C ALA A 13 2.36 0.68 12.16
N GLY A 14 1.80 0.10 11.11
CA GLY A 14 2.25 0.27 9.72
C GLY A 14 1.53 1.39 8.99
N SER A 15 1.63 1.38 7.64
CA SER A 15 1.04 2.37 6.73
C SER A 15 -0.49 2.42 6.72
N VAL A 16 -1.17 1.47 7.35
CA VAL A 16 -2.62 1.50 7.59
C VAL A 16 -2.91 1.92 9.03
N GLY A 17 -2.24 1.34 10.02
CA GLY A 17 -2.57 1.56 11.42
C GLY A 17 -2.19 2.94 11.94
N THR A 18 -1.06 3.51 11.52
CA THR A 18 -0.66 4.86 11.99
C THR A 18 -1.59 5.97 11.49
N PRO A 19 -2.01 6.04 10.20
CA PRO A 19 -3.01 7.03 9.78
C PRO A 19 -4.39 6.75 10.40
N THR A 20 -4.76 5.48 10.61
CA THR A 20 -6.02 5.13 11.31
C THR A 20 -6.02 5.68 12.73
N ALA A 21 -4.92 5.53 13.46
CA ALA A 21 -4.79 6.08 14.81
C ALA A 21 -4.89 7.61 14.81
N LEU A 22 -4.24 8.28 13.86
CA LEU A 22 -4.31 9.74 13.72
C LEU A 22 -5.75 10.21 13.52
N PHE A 23 -6.44 9.66 12.52
CA PHE A 23 -7.78 10.15 12.16
C PHE A 23 -8.84 9.81 13.21
N LEU A 24 -8.74 8.65 13.87
CA LEU A 24 -9.59 8.31 15.01
C LEU A 24 -9.35 9.24 16.20
N ALA A 25 -8.09 9.49 16.58
CA ALA A 25 -7.75 10.39 17.66
C ALA A 25 -8.21 11.84 17.39
N GLN A 26 -8.07 12.31 16.13
CA GLN A 26 -8.60 13.61 15.70
C GLN A 26 -10.13 13.70 15.79
N LYS A 27 -10.83 12.57 15.71
CA LYS A 27 -12.29 12.49 15.94
C LYS A 27 -12.66 12.38 17.43
N GLY A 28 -11.68 12.38 18.33
CA GLY A 28 -11.88 12.34 19.77
C GLY A 28 -11.99 10.93 20.37
N PHE A 29 -11.70 9.87 19.59
CA PHE A 29 -11.62 8.52 20.12
C PHE A 29 -10.36 8.31 20.95
N LYS A 30 -10.45 7.58 22.05
CA LYS A 30 -9.31 7.11 22.83
C LYS A 30 -8.73 5.87 22.16
N VAL A 31 -7.60 6.02 21.47
CA VAL A 31 -6.99 5.01 20.61
C VAL A 31 -5.72 4.43 21.24
N LEU A 32 -5.62 3.10 21.23
CA LEU A 32 -4.38 2.37 21.49
C LEU A 32 -3.92 1.66 20.21
N VAL A 33 -2.65 1.81 19.86
CA VAL A 33 -2.00 1.02 18.83
C VAL A 33 -1.02 0.06 19.45
N ILE A 34 -1.09 -1.22 19.07
CA ILE A 34 -0.17 -2.27 19.53
C ILE A 34 0.63 -2.81 18.35
N ASP A 35 1.95 -2.83 18.47
CA ASP A 35 2.83 -3.44 17.49
C ASP A 35 3.94 -4.25 18.16
N ARG A 36 4.20 -5.43 17.63
CA ARG A 36 5.27 -6.32 18.11
C ARG A 36 6.67 -5.82 17.81
N ASN A 37 6.81 -4.90 16.86
CA ASN A 37 8.08 -4.29 16.48
C ASN A 37 8.46 -3.15 17.44
N PRO A 38 9.74 -2.70 17.43
CA PRO A 38 10.22 -1.68 18.37
C PRO A 38 9.81 -0.24 18.04
N SER A 39 9.24 0.02 16.86
CA SER A 39 8.87 1.36 16.40
C SER A 39 7.85 1.28 15.25
N PRO A 40 7.21 2.41 14.86
CA PRO A 40 6.27 2.42 13.74
C PRO A 40 6.96 2.08 12.42
N GLY A 41 6.18 1.62 11.45
CA GLY A 41 6.60 1.43 10.07
C GLY A 41 7.60 0.30 9.82
N GLN A 42 7.84 -0.56 10.78
CA GLN A 42 8.69 -1.75 10.58
C GLN A 42 8.04 -2.77 9.62
N SER A 43 8.72 -3.84 9.29
CA SER A 43 8.25 -4.84 8.33
C SER A 43 8.00 -4.27 6.91
N SER A 44 6.82 -4.49 6.33
CA SER A 44 6.51 -4.13 4.94
C SER A 44 6.69 -2.64 4.64
N ASN A 45 6.32 -1.75 5.56
CA ASN A 45 6.39 -0.31 5.29
C ASN A 45 7.82 0.19 5.04
N LYS A 46 8.79 -0.19 5.89
CA LYS A 46 10.20 0.23 5.69
C LYS A 46 10.85 -0.35 4.44
N ARG A 47 10.20 -1.31 3.82
CA ARG A 47 10.64 -1.98 2.59
C ARG A 47 9.84 -1.54 1.37
N ALA A 48 8.80 -0.72 1.55
CA ALA A 48 8.05 -0.13 0.46
C ALA A 48 8.94 0.84 -0.34
N ILE A 49 8.74 0.90 -1.65
CA ILE A 49 9.54 1.77 -2.52
C ILE A 49 8.98 3.20 -2.61
N GLY A 50 7.74 3.44 -2.19
CA GLY A 50 7.20 4.79 -2.03
C GLY A 50 6.29 5.29 -3.14
N GLY A 51 5.96 4.47 -4.15
CA GLY A 51 5.01 4.87 -5.20
C GLY A 51 3.60 5.11 -4.66
N LEU A 52 2.95 6.16 -5.16
CA LEU A 52 1.61 6.60 -4.78
C LEU A 52 0.79 6.85 -6.04
N ARG A 53 -0.25 6.05 -6.25
CA ARG A 53 -1.11 6.13 -7.44
C ARG A 53 -2.56 5.85 -7.13
N ALA A 54 -3.46 6.46 -7.91
CA ALA A 54 -4.85 6.06 -8.03
C ALA A 54 -5.12 5.28 -9.32
N THR A 55 -4.10 5.05 -10.13
CA THR A 55 -4.15 4.27 -11.39
C THR A 55 -4.37 2.78 -11.09
N HIS A 56 -5.63 2.41 -10.81
CA HIS A 56 -6.09 1.04 -10.56
C HIS A 56 -7.15 0.63 -11.57
N SER A 57 -7.55 -0.66 -11.59
CA SER A 57 -8.54 -1.18 -12.51
C SER A 57 -9.96 -1.27 -11.92
N ASP A 58 -10.13 -0.96 -10.63
CA ASP A 58 -11.43 -1.04 -9.96
C ASP A 58 -11.81 0.25 -9.19
N PRO A 59 -13.14 0.48 -9.01
CA PRO A 59 -13.66 1.69 -8.38
C PRO A 59 -13.18 1.90 -6.94
N ALA A 60 -13.15 0.86 -6.13
CA ALA A 60 -12.82 0.97 -4.71
C ALA A 60 -11.37 1.42 -4.52
N LYS A 61 -10.42 0.81 -5.23
CA LYS A 61 -9.01 1.20 -5.15
C LYS A 61 -8.74 2.56 -5.77
N ILE A 62 -9.43 2.91 -6.88
CA ILE A 62 -9.34 4.27 -7.48
C ILE A 62 -9.76 5.31 -6.43
N ARG A 63 -10.93 5.15 -5.80
CA ARG A 63 -11.44 6.09 -4.78
C ARG A 63 -10.52 6.20 -3.57
N LEU A 64 -10.05 5.07 -3.03
CA LEU A 64 -9.12 5.06 -1.90
C LEU A 64 -7.76 5.65 -2.28
N GLY A 65 -7.27 5.38 -3.48
CA GLY A 65 -6.04 5.97 -4.03
C GLY A 65 -6.16 7.49 -4.16
N LEU A 66 -7.25 8.01 -4.72
CA LEU A 66 -7.49 9.45 -4.83
C LEU A 66 -7.58 10.15 -3.45
N ARG A 67 -8.23 9.52 -2.46
CA ARG A 67 -8.24 10.01 -1.07
C ARG A 67 -6.82 10.06 -0.48
N SER A 68 -6.04 9.00 -0.68
CA SER A 68 -4.64 8.96 -0.23
C SER A 68 -3.78 10.03 -0.91
N LEU A 69 -3.89 10.17 -2.24
CA LEU A 69 -3.17 11.20 -2.98
C LEU A 69 -3.49 12.61 -2.47
N LYS A 70 -4.76 12.89 -2.16
CA LYS A 70 -5.18 14.15 -1.56
C LYS A 70 -4.49 14.39 -0.21
N ILE A 71 -4.43 13.37 0.66
CA ILE A 71 -3.78 13.46 1.97
C ILE A 71 -2.28 13.71 1.80
N PHE A 72 -1.59 12.94 0.94
CA PHE A 72 -0.15 13.10 0.73
C PHE A 72 0.20 14.43 0.07
N SER A 73 -0.54 14.83 -0.96
CA SER A 73 -0.27 16.08 -1.70
C SER A 73 -0.47 17.35 -0.88
N THR A 74 -1.36 17.31 0.12
CA THR A 74 -1.61 18.45 1.01
C THR A 74 -0.95 18.29 2.39
N TRP A 75 -0.13 17.25 2.60
CA TRP A 75 0.45 16.93 3.90
C TRP A 75 1.26 18.09 4.49
N LYS A 76 2.15 18.64 3.69
CA LYS A 76 3.05 19.73 4.13
C LYS A 76 2.27 20.99 4.52
N GLU A 77 1.21 21.31 3.79
CA GLU A 77 0.34 22.45 4.09
C GLU A 77 -0.49 22.21 5.35
N THR A 78 -0.95 20.97 5.54
CA THR A 78 -1.84 20.60 6.65
C THR A 78 -1.08 20.41 7.97
N TYR A 79 0.09 19.77 7.92
CA TYR A 79 0.81 19.32 9.11
C TYR A 79 2.20 19.95 9.30
N GLY A 80 2.75 20.62 8.26
CA GLY A 80 4.05 21.29 8.32
C GLY A 80 5.26 20.40 8.09
N ASP A 81 5.10 19.06 8.12
CA ASP A 81 6.21 18.13 7.89
C ASP A 81 6.48 17.93 6.39
N ASP A 82 7.75 17.68 6.05
CA ASP A 82 8.11 17.25 4.71
C ASP A 82 8.23 15.72 4.68
N ILE A 83 7.38 15.08 3.90
CA ILE A 83 7.38 13.63 3.69
C ILE A 83 8.02 13.25 2.35
N GLU A 84 8.70 14.18 1.72
CA GLU A 84 9.32 14.05 0.39
C GLU A 84 8.27 13.69 -0.70
N TRP A 85 7.06 14.27 -0.60
CA TRP A 85 6.06 14.13 -1.65
C TRP A 85 6.54 14.81 -2.93
N LEU A 86 6.52 14.05 -4.02
CA LEU A 86 6.80 14.56 -5.35
C LEU A 86 5.73 14.06 -6.32
N GLN A 87 4.99 15.02 -6.89
CA GLN A 87 4.00 14.76 -7.95
C GLN A 87 4.73 14.65 -9.28
N GLY A 88 5.31 13.48 -9.55
CA GLY A 88 6.03 13.20 -10.79
C GLY A 88 5.16 12.49 -11.84
N GLY A 89 4.00 12.02 -11.44
CA GLY A 89 3.12 11.19 -12.25
C GLY A 89 3.47 9.71 -12.22
N TYR A 90 2.60 8.93 -12.89
CA TYR A 90 2.76 7.49 -13.09
C TYR A 90 2.56 7.13 -14.56
N CYS A 91 3.44 6.31 -15.09
CA CYS A 91 3.42 5.90 -16.49
C CYS A 91 3.47 4.38 -16.60
N PHE A 92 2.45 3.78 -17.20
CA PHE A 92 2.47 2.38 -17.60
C PHE A 92 2.81 2.31 -19.08
N VAL A 93 3.97 1.74 -19.42
CA VAL A 93 4.44 1.64 -20.81
C VAL A 93 3.95 0.37 -21.49
N ALA A 94 3.68 0.44 -22.79
CA ALA A 94 3.28 -0.69 -23.61
C ALA A 94 4.26 -0.91 -24.77
N TYR A 95 4.75 -2.13 -24.88
CA TYR A 95 5.62 -2.59 -25.97
C TYR A 95 4.96 -3.68 -26.82
N ARG A 96 3.90 -4.30 -26.32
CA ARG A 96 3.12 -5.33 -27.03
C ARG A 96 1.66 -4.89 -27.13
N GLU A 97 0.95 -5.45 -28.06
CA GLU A 97 -0.48 -5.17 -28.27
C GLU A 97 -1.35 -5.54 -27.05
N GLU A 98 -0.95 -6.58 -26.31
CA GLU A 98 -1.66 -7.03 -25.11
C GLU A 98 -1.65 -5.99 -23.99
N GLU A 99 -0.48 -5.38 -23.70
CA GLU A 99 -0.37 -4.31 -22.71
C GLU A 99 -1.18 -3.08 -23.15
N GLU A 100 -1.08 -2.69 -24.43
CA GLU A 100 -1.85 -1.56 -24.98
C GLU A 100 -3.36 -1.79 -24.83
N LYS A 101 -3.86 -2.97 -25.22
CA LYS A 101 -5.27 -3.34 -25.08
C LYS A 101 -5.70 -3.31 -23.61
N THR A 102 -4.90 -3.87 -22.72
CA THR A 102 -5.16 -3.90 -21.28
C THR A 102 -5.24 -2.48 -20.72
N LEU A 103 -4.24 -1.65 -20.98
CA LEU A 103 -4.19 -0.28 -20.48
C LEU A 103 -5.35 0.57 -21.03
N LYS A 104 -5.62 0.50 -22.33
CA LYS A 104 -6.75 1.24 -22.94
C LYS A 104 -8.11 0.75 -22.41
N SER A 105 -8.23 -0.54 -22.06
CA SER A 105 -9.50 -1.11 -21.54
C SER A 105 -9.90 -0.58 -20.17
N VAL A 106 -8.96 -0.11 -19.35
CA VAL A 106 -9.22 0.39 -17.99
C VAL A 106 -9.41 1.92 -17.94
N LEU A 107 -9.00 2.66 -18.96
CA LEU A 107 -9.16 4.12 -19.03
C LEU A 107 -10.60 4.60 -18.79
N PRO A 108 -11.64 3.99 -19.38
CA PRO A 108 -13.01 4.46 -19.15
C PRO A 108 -13.43 4.44 -17.68
N VAL A 109 -13.08 3.38 -16.94
CA VAL A 109 -13.40 3.29 -15.51
C VAL A 109 -12.57 4.28 -14.71
N GLN A 110 -11.28 4.43 -15.00
CA GLN A 110 -10.41 5.39 -14.34
C GLN A 110 -10.91 6.82 -14.48
N LYS A 111 -11.25 7.25 -15.70
CA LYS A 111 -11.82 8.58 -15.99
C LYS A 111 -13.18 8.76 -15.35
N LYS A 112 -14.05 7.75 -15.36
CA LYS A 112 -15.37 7.80 -14.71
C LYS A 112 -15.25 8.13 -13.21
N TYR A 113 -14.23 7.60 -12.53
CA TYR A 113 -13.99 7.83 -11.11
C TYR A 113 -13.07 9.04 -10.81
N GLY A 114 -12.83 9.89 -11.81
CA GLY A 114 -12.18 11.19 -11.64
C GLY A 114 -10.67 11.20 -11.76
N LEU A 115 -10.06 10.08 -12.20
CA LEU A 115 -8.62 10.05 -12.42
C LEU A 115 -8.25 10.85 -13.67
N LYS A 116 -7.32 11.78 -13.55
CA LYS A 116 -6.71 12.48 -14.68
C LYS A 116 -5.65 11.57 -15.31
N ILE A 117 -6.04 10.84 -16.31
CA ILE A 117 -5.19 9.87 -17.00
C ILE A 117 -5.53 9.83 -18.48
N ASP A 118 -4.51 9.73 -19.33
CA ASP A 118 -4.68 9.55 -20.76
C ASP A 118 -3.69 8.53 -21.33
N TRP A 119 -4.02 8.00 -22.50
CA TRP A 119 -3.09 7.28 -23.35
C TRP A 119 -2.24 8.28 -24.13
N LEU A 120 -0.93 8.11 -24.08
CA LEU A 120 0.04 8.82 -24.90
C LEU A 120 0.56 7.87 -25.98
N GLU A 121 0.53 8.29 -27.24
CA GLU A 121 1.16 7.56 -28.33
C GLU A 121 2.70 7.59 -28.15
N ALA A 122 3.40 6.69 -28.83
CA ALA A 122 4.85 6.49 -28.63
C ALA A 122 5.67 7.80 -28.74
N ASP A 123 5.35 8.66 -29.68
CA ASP A 123 6.07 9.92 -29.89
C ASP A 123 5.79 10.95 -28.79
N GLU A 124 4.57 10.98 -28.26
CA GLU A 124 4.21 11.85 -27.12
C GLU A 124 4.87 11.35 -25.84
N LEU A 125 4.84 10.04 -25.62
CA LEU A 125 5.48 9.42 -24.47
C LEU A 125 7.01 9.62 -24.47
N ARG A 126 7.65 9.58 -25.64
CA ARG A 126 9.09 9.88 -25.79
C ARG A 126 9.44 11.35 -25.53
N LYS A 127 8.51 12.28 -25.67
CA LYS A 127 8.74 13.67 -25.24
C LYS A 127 8.78 13.78 -23.72
N LEU A 128 7.93 13.00 -23.03
CA LEU A 128 7.90 12.93 -21.56
C LEU A 128 9.09 12.13 -21.00
N LEU A 129 9.43 11.02 -21.66
CA LEU A 129 10.45 10.05 -21.24
C LEU A 129 11.43 9.75 -22.40
N PRO A 130 12.34 10.70 -22.74
CA PRO A 130 13.19 10.60 -23.93
C PRO A 130 14.19 9.44 -23.88
N ASP A 131 14.55 8.97 -22.70
CA ASP A 131 15.50 7.89 -22.49
C ASP A 131 14.89 6.48 -22.55
N LEU A 132 13.56 6.34 -22.74
CA LEU A 132 12.93 5.05 -22.99
C LEU A 132 13.44 4.45 -24.30
N ASN A 133 13.64 3.12 -24.29
CA ASN A 133 14.00 2.40 -25.49
C ASN A 133 12.87 2.54 -26.52
N PRO A 134 13.12 3.15 -27.70
CA PRO A 134 12.08 3.39 -28.70
C PRO A 134 11.68 2.13 -29.46
N ARG A 135 12.51 1.06 -29.43
CA ARG A 135 12.31 -0.13 -30.22
C ARG A 135 11.09 -0.91 -29.75
N GLY A 136 10.02 -0.88 -30.53
CA GLY A 136 8.76 -1.57 -30.23
C GLY A 136 7.86 -0.82 -29.26
N LEU A 137 8.21 0.39 -28.82
CA LEU A 137 7.36 1.22 -27.99
C LEU A 137 6.08 1.60 -28.75
N ARG A 138 4.93 1.29 -28.16
CA ARG A 138 3.59 1.55 -28.71
C ARG A 138 2.95 2.80 -28.10
N GLY A 139 3.32 3.13 -26.86
CA GLY A 139 2.78 4.21 -26.06
C GLY A 139 2.67 3.83 -24.59
N GLY A 140 1.79 4.50 -23.89
CA GLY A 140 1.53 4.21 -22.47
C GLY A 140 0.45 5.08 -21.89
N THR A 141 -0.01 4.76 -20.69
CA THR A 141 -0.88 5.65 -19.92
C THR A 141 -0.04 6.55 -19.03
N TYR A 142 -0.49 7.80 -18.88
CA TYR A 142 0.13 8.76 -17.98
C TYR A 142 -0.90 9.43 -17.08
N SER A 143 -0.67 9.36 -15.78
CA SER A 143 -1.47 10.01 -14.73
C SER A 143 -0.59 11.05 -14.02
N PRO A 144 -0.75 12.35 -14.31
CA PRO A 144 0.14 13.40 -13.82
C PRO A 144 -0.04 13.75 -12.33
N GLU A 145 -1.16 13.34 -11.71
CA GLU A 145 -1.45 13.63 -10.30
C GLU A 145 -0.93 12.55 -9.34
N ASP A 146 -0.54 11.40 -9.87
CA ASP A 146 0.17 10.36 -9.13
C ASP A 146 1.61 10.81 -8.81
N GLY A 147 2.29 10.10 -7.92
CA GLY A 147 3.67 10.46 -7.55
C GLY A 147 4.32 9.48 -6.61
N HIS A 148 5.17 9.99 -5.75
CA HIS A 148 5.82 9.19 -4.71
C HIS A 148 6.11 10.03 -3.46
N ALA A 149 6.29 9.36 -2.32
CA ALA A 149 6.76 9.96 -1.08
C ALA A 149 7.66 8.97 -0.33
N SER A 150 8.35 9.44 0.70
CA SER A 150 9.15 8.59 1.57
C SER A 150 8.26 7.76 2.51
N PRO A 151 8.22 6.41 2.38
CA PRO A 151 7.42 5.59 3.30
C PRO A 151 7.87 5.70 4.76
N LEU A 152 9.14 5.98 4.98
CA LEU A 152 9.70 6.12 6.32
C LEU A 152 9.27 7.44 6.96
N LEU A 153 9.44 8.56 6.26
CA LEU A 153 9.05 9.87 6.76
C LEU A 153 7.53 9.99 6.92
N ALA A 154 6.76 9.46 5.99
CA ALA A 154 5.31 9.53 6.04
C ALA A 154 4.73 8.77 7.25
N VAL A 155 5.16 7.52 7.49
CA VAL A 155 4.66 6.76 8.64
C VAL A 155 5.13 7.35 9.96
N GLU A 156 6.37 7.86 10.03
CA GLU A 156 6.85 8.60 11.20
C GLU A 156 6.02 9.87 11.44
N ALA A 157 5.68 10.61 10.39
CA ALA A 157 4.84 11.79 10.48
C ALA A 157 3.42 11.45 10.97
N PHE A 158 2.77 10.42 10.40
CA PHE A 158 1.48 9.93 10.89
C PHE A 158 1.54 9.54 12.36
N TYR A 159 2.56 8.81 12.77
CA TYR A 159 2.77 8.40 14.16
C TYR A 159 2.91 9.60 15.10
N ARG A 160 3.79 10.56 14.79
CA ARG A 160 3.99 11.76 15.63
C ARG A 160 2.72 12.59 15.77
N HIS A 161 1.97 12.76 14.69
CA HIS A 161 0.71 13.49 14.73
C HIS A 161 -0.39 12.72 15.47
N ALA A 162 -0.43 11.39 15.38
CA ALA A 162 -1.32 10.56 16.18
C ALA A 162 -1.06 10.70 17.69
N LEU A 163 0.21 10.70 18.10
CA LEU A 163 0.60 10.97 19.50
C LEU A 163 0.15 12.36 19.95
N ARG A 164 0.36 13.39 19.13
CA ARG A 164 -0.10 14.75 19.44
C ARG A 164 -1.62 14.87 19.54
N ALA A 165 -2.35 14.05 18.79
CA ALA A 165 -3.80 13.96 18.86
C ALA A 165 -4.31 13.10 20.03
N GLY A 166 -3.41 12.50 20.83
CA GLY A 166 -3.76 11.74 22.05
C GLY A 166 -3.83 10.22 21.84
N ALA A 167 -3.44 9.68 20.68
CA ALA A 167 -3.32 8.24 20.53
C ALA A 167 -2.13 7.69 21.34
N GLU A 168 -2.30 6.50 21.90
CA GLU A 168 -1.24 5.79 22.62
C GLU A 168 -0.66 4.67 21.76
N PHE A 169 0.64 4.38 21.89
CA PHE A 169 1.33 3.32 21.17
C PHE A 169 2.10 2.43 22.15
N ARG A 170 1.94 1.13 21.97
CA ARG A 170 2.71 0.09 22.67
C ARG A 170 3.50 -0.72 21.65
N PHE A 171 4.80 -0.58 21.72
CA PHE A 171 5.74 -1.30 20.86
C PHE A 171 6.35 -2.48 21.62
N ARG A 172 6.87 -3.47 20.86
CA ARG A 172 7.42 -4.73 21.38
C ARG A 172 6.39 -5.54 22.17
N GLU A 173 5.10 -5.38 21.81
CA GLU A 173 4.00 -6.14 22.38
C GLU A 173 3.33 -6.96 21.28
N ASN A 174 3.32 -8.26 21.45
CA ASN A 174 2.67 -9.19 20.54
C ASN A 174 1.29 -9.57 21.08
N VAL A 175 0.27 -9.46 20.22
CA VAL A 175 -1.08 -9.93 20.59
C VAL A 175 -1.09 -11.45 20.70
N ARG A 176 -1.60 -11.93 21.81
CA ARG A 176 -1.68 -13.37 22.11
C ARG A 176 -3.09 -13.90 21.99
N GLU A 177 -4.07 -13.08 22.31
CA GLU A 177 -5.48 -13.47 22.34
C GLU A 177 -6.37 -12.25 22.09
N LEU A 178 -7.48 -12.45 21.40
CA LEU A 178 -8.60 -11.51 21.35
C LEU A 178 -9.63 -11.90 22.41
N VAL A 179 -10.01 -10.96 23.26
CA VAL A 179 -11.01 -11.20 24.30
C VAL A 179 -12.38 -11.05 23.71
N ILE A 180 -13.12 -12.16 23.58
CA ILE A 180 -14.46 -12.22 22.97
C ILE A 180 -15.43 -12.78 24.00
N GLU A 181 -16.50 -12.04 24.27
CA GLU A 181 -17.56 -12.43 25.22
C GLU A 181 -18.93 -12.26 24.56
N GLY A 182 -19.70 -13.33 24.48
CA GLY A 182 -21.03 -13.30 23.87
C GLY A 182 -21.02 -12.86 22.38
N GLY A 183 -20.00 -13.25 21.61
CA GLY A 183 -19.84 -12.88 20.21
C GLY A 183 -19.40 -11.43 19.98
N LYS A 184 -18.99 -10.72 21.03
CA LYS A 184 -18.52 -9.32 20.95
C LYS A 184 -17.08 -9.19 21.41
N ILE A 185 -16.31 -8.37 20.70
CA ILE A 185 -14.94 -8.02 21.13
C ILE A 185 -15.01 -7.23 22.44
N ARG A 186 -14.09 -7.52 23.38
CA ARG A 186 -13.93 -6.79 24.65
C ARG A 186 -12.52 -6.21 24.79
N GLY A 187 -11.63 -6.56 23.88
CA GLY A 187 -10.24 -6.13 23.91
C GLY A 187 -9.30 -7.25 23.47
N LEU A 188 -8.08 -7.20 23.96
CA LEU A 188 -7.05 -8.21 23.65
C LEU A 188 -6.07 -8.38 24.84
N VAL A 189 -5.25 -9.43 24.73
CA VAL A 189 -4.16 -9.75 25.66
C VAL A 189 -2.83 -9.76 24.91
N THR A 190 -1.82 -9.16 25.52
CA THR A 190 -0.41 -9.23 25.10
C THR A 190 0.43 -9.86 26.21
N GLU A 191 1.76 -9.96 26.02
CA GLU A 191 2.67 -10.34 27.09
C GLU A 191 2.71 -9.35 28.25
N ALA A 192 2.43 -8.07 27.98
CA ALA A 192 2.49 -6.99 28.98
C ALA A 192 1.20 -6.84 29.79
N GLY A 193 0.06 -7.35 29.28
CA GLY A 193 -1.20 -7.23 29.98
C GLY A 193 -2.45 -7.34 29.11
N ARG A 194 -3.58 -6.98 29.71
CA ARG A 194 -4.90 -6.96 29.06
C ARG A 194 -5.33 -5.53 28.81
N TYR A 195 -5.82 -5.27 27.61
CA TYR A 195 -6.37 -4.00 27.16
C TYR A 195 -7.84 -4.15 26.76
N ALA A 196 -8.69 -3.27 27.26
CA ALA A 196 -10.13 -3.33 27.02
C ALA A 196 -10.56 -2.27 25.99
N ALA A 197 -11.31 -2.70 24.97
CA ALA A 197 -11.96 -1.83 24.01
C ALA A 197 -13.15 -2.55 23.33
N PRO A 198 -14.21 -1.82 22.97
CA PRO A 198 -15.35 -2.39 22.24
C PRO A 198 -15.06 -2.55 20.72
N VAL A 199 -13.99 -1.94 20.22
CA VAL A 199 -13.57 -2.04 18.82
C VAL A 199 -12.09 -2.43 18.74
N VAL A 200 -11.79 -3.46 17.93
CA VAL A 200 -10.42 -3.88 17.59
C VAL A 200 -10.28 -3.92 16.07
N ILE A 201 -9.28 -3.21 15.55
CA ILE A 201 -8.97 -3.15 14.13
C ILE A 201 -7.75 -4.02 13.83
N ASN A 202 -7.91 -5.03 12.99
CA ASN A 202 -6.79 -5.81 12.47
C ASN A 202 -6.13 -5.07 11.28
N ALA A 203 -4.96 -4.49 11.52
CA ALA A 203 -4.09 -3.87 10.51
C ALA A 203 -2.69 -4.54 10.51
N ALA A 204 -2.62 -5.83 10.85
CA ALA A 204 -1.39 -6.58 11.12
C ALA A 204 -0.61 -7.04 9.86
N GLY A 205 -0.94 -6.49 8.67
CA GLY A 205 -0.18 -6.73 7.43
C GLY A 205 -0.04 -8.21 7.08
N ALA A 206 1.19 -8.71 6.95
CA ALA A 206 1.48 -10.09 6.60
C ALA A 206 1.02 -11.12 7.66
N TRP A 207 0.80 -10.68 8.91
CA TRP A 207 0.32 -11.52 10.03
C TRP A 207 -1.19 -11.41 10.28
N ALA A 208 -1.90 -10.73 9.41
CA ALA A 208 -3.32 -10.49 9.56
C ALA A 208 -4.16 -11.76 9.67
N ALA A 209 -3.79 -12.83 8.97
CA ALA A 209 -4.48 -14.13 9.06
C ALA A 209 -4.33 -14.78 10.43
N GLU A 210 -3.19 -14.59 11.13
CA GLU A 210 -2.98 -15.08 12.48
C GLU A 210 -3.93 -14.40 13.48
N ILE A 211 -4.06 -13.07 13.37
CA ILE A 211 -4.98 -12.27 14.19
C ILE A 211 -6.44 -12.64 13.89
N ALA A 212 -6.79 -12.82 12.61
CA ALA A 212 -8.17 -13.20 12.23
C ALA A 212 -8.57 -14.57 12.82
N ARG A 213 -7.64 -15.55 12.82
CA ARG A 213 -7.88 -16.86 13.45
C ARG A 213 -8.18 -16.80 14.95
N MET A 214 -7.61 -15.80 15.66
CA MET A 214 -7.96 -15.57 17.08
C MET A 214 -9.44 -15.14 17.25
N ALA A 215 -10.06 -14.56 16.21
CA ALA A 215 -11.48 -14.23 16.14
C ALA A 215 -12.34 -15.36 15.53
N GLY A 216 -11.78 -16.55 15.29
CA GLY A 216 -12.46 -17.63 14.61
C GLY A 216 -12.69 -17.44 13.13
N MET A 217 -12.00 -16.48 12.50
CA MET A 217 -12.12 -16.17 11.08
C MET A 217 -10.95 -16.72 10.27
N GLU A 218 -11.27 -17.33 9.13
CA GLU A 218 -10.28 -17.65 8.11
C GLU A 218 -10.34 -16.61 6.99
N ILE A 219 -9.25 -15.89 6.76
CA ILE A 219 -9.14 -14.90 5.68
C ILE A 219 -8.05 -15.33 4.69
N PRO A 220 -8.25 -15.17 3.37
CA PRO A 220 -7.32 -15.64 2.36
C PRO A 220 -6.15 -14.66 2.14
N VAL A 221 -5.45 -14.29 3.22
CA VAL A 221 -4.27 -13.43 3.16
C VAL A 221 -3.01 -14.28 3.32
N LYS A 222 -2.14 -14.26 2.31
CA LYS A 222 -0.85 -14.96 2.34
C LYS A 222 0.28 -13.99 2.02
N PRO A 223 1.38 -13.99 2.79
CA PRO A 223 2.55 -13.19 2.47
C PRO A 223 3.28 -13.73 1.25
N ASP A 224 3.64 -12.83 0.33
CA ASP A 224 4.50 -13.05 -0.83
C ASP A 224 5.73 -12.13 -0.71
N SER A 225 6.91 -12.64 -1.06
CA SER A 225 8.17 -11.93 -0.86
C SER A 225 8.66 -11.26 -2.13
N HIS A 226 8.85 -9.93 -2.09
CA HIS A 226 9.31 -9.11 -3.22
C HIS A 226 10.64 -8.44 -2.92
N GLU A 227 11.53 -8.39 -3.93
CA GLU A 227 12.83 -7.73 -3.81
C GLU A 227 12.84 -6.40 -4.53
N ALA A 228 13.57 -5.45 -3.94
CA ALA A 228 13.78 -4.11 -4.47
C ALA A 228 15.24 -3.70 -4.32
N ALA A 229 15.64 -2.66 -5.03
CA ALA A 229 16.98 -2.08 -4.92
C ALA A 229 16.98 -0.57 -5.09
N VAL A 230 18.08 0.04 -4.67
CA VAL A 230 18.36 1.46 -4.86
C VAL A 230 19.77 1.64 -5.41
N THR A 231 19.92 2.59 -6.33
CA THR A 231 21.20 2.95 -6.95
C THR A 231 21.95 4.01 -6.16
N GLU A 232 23.17 4.30 -6.58
CA GLU A 232 23.84 5.57 -6.28
C GLU A 232 23.01 6.74 -6.85
N PRO A 233 23.11 7.95 -6.24
CA PRO A 233 22.43 9.13 -6.76
C PRO A 233 23.09 9.60 -8.07
N VAL A 234 22.26 9.94 -9.04
CA VAL A 234 22.65 10.59 -10.29
C VAL A 234 21.77 11.82 -10.49
N LYS A 235 22.20 12.75 -11.36
CA LYS A 235 21.35 13.90 -11.70
C LYS A 235 19.98 13.43 -12.18
N ARG A 236 18.90 14.04 -11.66
CA ARG A 236 17.53 13.72 -12.10
C ARG A 236 17.34 14.01 -13.58
N PHE A 237 16.63 13.13 -14.28
CA PHE A 237 16.39 13.21 -15.71
C PHE A 237 15.02 12.66 -16.14
N PHE A 238 14.21 12.12 -15.21
CA PHE A 238 12.80 11.82 -15.44
C PHE A 238 12.02 11.97 -14.12
N ASP A 239 10.72 12.20 -14.22
CA ASP A 239 9.83 12.43 -13.08
C ASP A 239 8.86 11.28 -12.80
N PRO A 240 8.18 10.67 -13.80
CA PRO A 240 7.18 9.66 -13.53
C PRO A 240 7.75 8.37 -12.95
N MET A 241 6.95 7.70 -12.11
CA MET A 241 7.19 6.27 -11.88
C MET A 241 6.80 5.51 -13.14
N ILE A 242 7.69 4.65 -13.59
CA ILE A 242 7.55 3.88 -14.83
C ILE A 242 7.25 2.43 -14.48
N VAL A 243 6.21 1.86 -15.09
CA VAL A 243 5.78 0.46 -14.91
C VAL A 243 5.78 -0.24 -16.25
N ASP A 244 6.51 -1.33 -16.36
CA ASP A 244 6.52 -2.26 -17.49
C ASP A 244 5.81 -3.56 -17.11
N LEU A 245 4.63 -3.78 -17.67
CA LEU A 245 3.78 -4.94 -17.39
C LEU A 245 4.19 -6.21 -18.13
N ARG A 246 5.21 -6.15 -18.98
CA ARG A 246 5.64 -7.34 -19.76
C ARG A 246 6.15 -8.43 -18.81
N PRO A 247 5.53 -9.64 -18.83
CA PRO A 247 6.08 -10.75 -18.06
C PRO A 247 7.35 -11.29 -18.74
N VAL A 248 8.32 -11.65 -17.92
CA VAL A 248 9.54 -12.38 -18.31
C VAL A 248 9.78 -13.52 -17.32
N LYS A 249 10.69 -14.45 -17.66
CA LYS A 249 11.05 -15.53 -16.72
C LYS A 249 11.48 -14.96 -15.37
N GLY A 250 10.77 -15.31 -14.32
CA GLY A 250 11.03 -14.88 -12.93
C GLY A 250 10.38 -13.57 -12.50
N SER A 251 9.71 -12.83 -13.42
CA SER A 251 9.13 -11.53 -13.10
C SER A 251 7.85 -11.25 -13.89
N ALA A 252 6.76 -10.93 -13.22
CA ALA A 252 5.50 -10.55 -13.85
C ALA A 252 5.51 -9.12 -14.37
N ASN A 253 6.18 -8.22 -13.67
CA ASN A 253 6.33 -6.82 -14.04
C ASN A 253 7.67 -6.26 -13.55
N TYR A 254 7.95 -5.02 -13.95
CA TYR A 254 9.10 -4.24 -13.49
C TYR A 254 8.67 -2.79 -13.34
N TYR A 255 9.07 -2.12 -12.25
CA TYR A 255 8.75 -0.72 -12.02
C TYR A 255 9.85 0.00 -11.26
N PHE A 256 10.02 1.28 -11.56
CA PHE A 256 11.06 2.12 -10.99
C PHE A 256 10.72 3.60 -11.09
N TYR A 257 11.38 4.40 -10.27
CA TYR A 257 11.31 5.85 -10.31
C TYR A 257 12.62 6.48 -9.86
N GLN A 258 12.81 7.75 -10.18
CA GLN A 258 13.93 8.51 -9.68
C GLN A 258 13.50 9.39 -8.50
N HIS A 259 14.06 9.11 -7.33
CA HIS A 259 13.82 9.85 -6.11
C HIS A 259 14.35 11.30 -6.19
N ALA A 260 13.83 12.21 -5.35
CA ALA A 260 14.28 13.62 -5.29
C ALA A 260 15.78 13.78 -5.07
N THR A 261 16.40 12.84 -4.33
CA THR A 261 17.85 12.81 -4.08
C THR A 261 18.68 12.24 -5.24
N GLY A 262 18.03 11.87 -6.36
CA GLY A 262 18.68 11.38 -7.58
C GLY A 262 18.89 9.86 -7.66
N GLN A 263 18.64 9.12 -6.59
CA GLN A 263 18.69 7.66 -6.59
C GLN A 263 17.53 7.08 -7.41
N ILE A 264 17.77 5.96 -8.10
CA ILE A 264 16.72 5.20 -8.76
C ILE A 264 16.35 4.03 -7.86
N ILE A 265 15.08 3.92 -7.53
CA ILE A 265 14.51 2.84 -6.73
C ILE A 265 13.70 1.96 -7.66
N PHE A 266 13.90 0.65 -7.62
CA PHE A 266 13.30 -0.29 -8.56
C PHE A 266 12.95 -1.62 -7.90
N CYS A 267 11.93 -2.28 -8.45
CA CYS A 267 11.35 -3.49 -7.91
C CYS A 267 10.76 -4.36 -9.03
N ILE A 268 10.57 -5.63 -8.74
CA ILE A 268 9.81 -6.57 -9.57
C ILE A 268 8.72 -7.25 -8.76
N THR A 269 7.68 -7.72 -9.45
CA THR A 269 6.78 -8.72 -8.89
C THR A 269 7.30 -10.10 -9.32
N PRO A 270 7.67 -10.99 -8.39
CA PRO A 270 8.18 -12.31 -8.76
C PRO A 270 7.10 -13.17 -9.43
N SER A 271 7.52 -13.99 -10.37
CA SER A 271 6.66 -15.00 -11.03
C SER A 271 7.45 -16.28 -11.26
N PRO A 272 7.09 -17.40 -10.57
CA PRO A 272 5.96 -17.54 -9.64
C PRO A 272 6.13 -16.77 -8.32
N SER A 273 5.02 -16.60 -7.59
CA SER A 273 5.02 -15.99 -6.24
C SER A 273 5.92 -16.77 -5.27
N ILE A 274 6.55 -16.04 -4.35
CA ILE A 274 7.45 -16.60 -3.33
C ILE A 274 6.75 -16.54 -1.97
N TRP A 275 5.88 -17.50 -1.73
CA TRP A 275 5.04 -17.55 -0.54
C TRP A 275 5.81 -17.77 0.76
N GLY A 276 5.42 -17.07 1.80
CA GLY A 276 5.94 -17.20 3.16
C GLY A 276 6.54 -15.90 3.70
N PHE A 277 7.25 -16.03 4.81
CA PHE A 277 7.80 -14.90 5.57
C PHE A 277 9.31 -14.71 5.34
N ASP A 278 9.88 -15.30 4.28
CA ASP A 278 11.30 -15.16 4.00
C ASP A 278 11.62 -13.77 3.43
N GLU A 279 12.36 -12.99 4.19
CA GLU A 279 12.80 -11.63 3.85
C GLU A 279 14.30 -11.57 3.52
N ARG A 280 14.95 -12.72 3.30
CA ARG A 280 16.36 -12.78 2.87
C ARG A 280 16.48 -12.42 1.40
N GLU A 281 17.43 -11.57 1.09
CA GLU A 281 17.78 -11.18 -0.28
C GLU A 281 18.40 -12.35 -1.05
N THR A 282 18.22 -12.35 -2.39
CA THR A 282 18.73 -13.40 -3.26
C THR A 282 19.79 -12.87 -4.23
N SER A 283 20.71 -13.75 -4.65
CA SER A 283 21.68 -13.43 -5.69
C SER A 283 21.09 -13.39 -7.10
N GLU A 284 19.86 -13.88 -7.30
CA GLU A 284 19.19 -13.97 -8.60
C GLU A 284 18.51 -12.66 -9.02
N PHE A 285 18.13 -11.85 -8.02
CA PHE A 285 17.35 -10.62 -8.24
C PHE A 285 18.10 -9.60 -9.12
N LEU A 286 19.32 -9.21 -8.74
CA LEU A 286 20.06 -8.17 -9.45
C LEU A 286 20.36 -8.49 -10.93
N PRO A 287 20.84 -9.68 -11.30
CA PRO A 287 21.02 -10.02 -12.71
C PRO A 287 19.76 -9.95 -13.54
N MET A 288 18.62 -10.37 -12.96
CA MET A 288 17.34 -10.36 -13.65
C MET A 288 16.80 -8.92 -13.82
N VAL A 289 16.74 -8.15 -12.75
CA VAL A 289 16.17 -6.79 -12.78
C VAL A 289 17.02 -5.83 -13.58
N SER A 290 18.37 -5.97 -13.55
CA SER A 290 19.29 -5.15 -14.34
C SER A 290 19.08 -5.32 -15.84
N ARG A 291 18.82 -6.54 -16.31
CA ARG A 291 18.50 -6.79 -17.73
C ARG A 291 17.25 -6.03 -18.14
N ARG A 292 16.17 -6.11 -17.33
CA ARG A 292 14.93 -5.39 -17.61
C ARG A 292 15.13 -3.87 -17.61
N MET A 293 15.90 -3.37 -16.66
CA MET A 293 16.20 -1.95 -16.54
C MET A 293 16.94 -1.40 -17.76
N ILE A 294 17.99 -2.11 -18.21
CA ILE A 294 18.81 -1.72 -19.39
C ILE A 294 17.99 -1.86 -20.68
N GLU A 295 17.16 -2.90 -20.79
CA GLU A 295 16.27 -3.08 -21.94
C GLU A 295 15.27 -1.93 -22.06
N LEU A 296 14.67 -1.52 -20.95
CA LEU A 296 13.66 -0.46 -20.92
C LEU A 296 14.27 0.95 -21.04
N MET A 297 15.40 1.18 -20.38
CA MET A 297 16.10 2.47 -20.35
C MET A 297 17.62 2.29 -20.45
N PRO A 298 18.17 2.18 -21.67
CA PRO A 298 19.59 1.87 -21.91
C PRO A 298 20.57 2.82 -21.24
N ARG A 299 20.17 4.06 -20.99
CA ARG A 299 20.96 5.06 -20.27
C ARG A 299 21.44 4.57 -18.90
N LEU A 300 20.71 3.64 -18.27
CA LEU A 300 20.99 3.13 -16.93
C LEU A 300 22.04 2.01 -16.90
N GLN A 301 22.62 1.63 -18.03
CA GLN A 301 23.56 0.49 -18.13
C GLN A 301 24.80 0.56 -17.22
N ASN A 302 25.25 1.75 -16.85
CA ASN A 302 26.44 1.95 -16.03
C ASN A 302 26.13 2.42 -14.60
N ILE A 303 24.86 2.43 -14.20
CA ILE A 303 24.47 2.85 -12.85
C ILE A 303 24.85 1.78 -11.83
N ARG A 304 25.34 2.21 -10.67
CA ARG A 304 25.73 1.29 -9.61
C ARG A 304 24.61 1.09 -8.61
N VAL A 305 24.33 -0.16 -8.28
CA VAL A 305 23.39 -0.51 -7.21
C VAL A 305 24.09 -0.39 -5.87
N ARG A 306 23.48 0.34 -4.95
CA ARG A 306 24.01 0.58 -3.61
C ARG A 306 23.49 -0.40 -2.58
N ARG A 307 22.23 -0.82 -2.71
CA ARG A 307 21.55 -1.69 -1.75
C ARG A 307 20.41 -2.45 -2.40
N THR A 308 20.22 -3.68 -1.93
CA THR A 308 19.01 -4.49 -2.14
C THR A 308 18.27 -4.68 -0.82
N TRP A 309 17.01 -5.05 -0.88
CA TRP A 309 16.21 -5.49 0.27
C TRP A 309 15.02 -6.30 -0.20
N ARG A 310 14.41 -7.04 0.72
CA ARG A 310 13.24 -7.87 0.48
C ARG A 310 12.14 -7.57 1.47
N GLY A 311 10.88 -7.53 1.02
CA GLY A 311 9.72 -7.21 1.84
C GLY A 311 8.53 -8.11 1.54
N LEU A 312 7.55 -8.11 2.45
CA LEU A 312 6.37 -8.95 2.37
C LEU A 312 5.18 -8.18 1.82
N TYR A 313 4.51 -8.77 0.85
CA TYR A 313 3.22 -8.33 0.33
C TYR A 313 2.13 -9.25 0.90
N PRO A 314 1.21 -8.75 1.73
CA PRO A 314 0.05 -9.53 2.19
C PRO A 314 -0.96 -9.67 1.05
N MET A 315 -0.83 -10.75 0.27
CA MET A 315 -1.63 -10.98 -0.94
C MET A 315 -2.98 -11.61 -0.62
N THR A 316 -3.99 -11.20 -1.35
CA THR A 316 -5.30 -11.86 -1.47
C THR A 316 -5.40 -12.55 -2.82
N PRO A 317 -6.33 -13.51 -3.03
CA PRO A 317 -6.45 -14.20 -4.31
C PRO A 317 -6.75 -13.30 -5.51
N ASP A 318 -7.55 -12.25 -5.29
CA ASP A 318 -8.02 -11.31 -6.31
C ASP A 318 -7.16 -10.03 -6.44
N GLY A 319 -6.21 -9.81 -5.52
CA GLY A 319 -5.36 -8.62 -5.51
C GLY A 319 -6.04 -7.37 -4.95
N PHE A 320 -7.16 -7.52 -4.23
CA PHE A 320 -7.87 -6.41 -3.56
C PHE A 320 -7.75 -6.52 -2.04
N PRO A 321 -7.65 -5.39 -1.32
CA PRO A 321 -7.71 -5.38 0.14
C PRO A 321 -8.98 -6.05 0.69
N ILE A 322 -8.90 -6.46 1.95
CA ILE A 322 -10.05 -6.90 2.73
C ILE A 322 -10.31 -5.83 3.78
N VAL A 323 -11.44 -5.14 3.67
CA VAL A 323 -11.86 -4.09 4.60
C VAL A 323 -13.34 -4.29 4.95
N GLY A 324 -13.65 -4.31 6.25
CA GLY A 324 -15.03 -4.42 6.72
C GLY A 324 -15.17 -5.07 8.08
N TRP A 325 -16.35 -4.92 8.66
CA TRP A 325 -16.72 -5.54 9.93
C TRP A 325 -16.82 -7.06 9.80
N SER A 326 -16.36 -7.75 10.83
CA SER A 326 -16.65 -9.17 11.02
C SER A 326 -18.14 -9.38 11.28
N LYS A 327 -18.70 -10.44 10.71
CA LYS A 327 -20.05 -10.93 11.05
C LYS A 327 -20.01 -11.93 12.21
N GLU A 328 -18.85 -12.56 12.44
CA GLU A 328 -18.62 -13.56 13.48
C GLU A 328 -18.41 -12.91 14.85
N VAL A 329 -17.75 -11.74 14.87
CA VAL A 329 -17.40 -11.04 16.10
C VAL A 329 -17.73 -9.56 15.97
N GLU A 330 -18.78 -9.13 16.70
CA GLU A 330 -19.17 -7.72 16.75
C GLU A 330 -18.02 -6.87 17.34
N GLY A 331 -17.71 -5.75 16.69
CA GLY A 331 -16.62 -4.84 17.09
C GLY A 331 -15.25 -5.23 16.53
N PHE A 332 -15.12 -6.31 15.75
CA PHE A 332 -13.89 -6.65 15.07
C PHE A 332 -13.89 -6.17 13.62
N LEU A 333 -12.93 -5.31 13.25
CA LEU A 333 -12.83 -4.66 11.95
C LEU A 333 -11.54 -5.08 11.24
N LEU A 334 -11.63 -5.47 9.98
CA LEU A 334 -10.52 -5.87 9.15
C LEU A 334 -10.06 -4.72 8.23
N ALA A 335 -8.75 -4.54 8.13
CA ALA A 335 -8.08 -3.63 7.17
C ALA A 335 -6.76 -4.28 6.73
N VAL A 336 -6.86 -5.34 5.92
CA VAL A 336 -5.79 -6.31 5.68
C VAL A 336 -5.67 -6.65 4.20
N GLY A 337 -4.64 -7.41 3.82
CA GLY A 337 -4.50 -7.91 2.44
C GLY A 337 -4.23 -6.81 1.42
N MET A 338 -3.39 -5.83 1.74
CA MET A 338 -3.13 -4.66 0.89
C MET A 338 -2.34 -4.95 -0.39
N CYS A 339 -1.93 -6.18 -0.65
CA CYS A 339 -1.30 -6.65 -1.90
C CYS A 339 -0.14 -5.78 -2.38
N GLY A 340 0.74 -5.34 -1.46
CA GLY A 340 1.86 -4.44 -1.76
C GLY A 340 1.49 -2.96 -1.90
N GLN A 341 0.21 -2.62 -1.79
CA GLN A 341 -0.31 -1.27 -2.00
C GLN A 341 -0.67 -0.57 -0.66
N GLY A 342 -0.23 -1.12 0.47
CA GLY A 342 -0.57 -0.60 1.80
C GLY A 342 -0.11 0.84 2.02
N PHE A 343 1.03 1.24 1.47
CA PHE A 343 1.49 2.61 1.58
C PHE A 343 0.59 3.57 0.79
N MET A 344 0.27 3.25 -0.46
CA MET A 344 -0.53 4.12 -1.32
C MET A 344 -2.02 4.15 -0.97
N LEU A 345 -2.58 3.07 -0.42
CA LEU A 345 -4.00 3.00 -0.06
C LEU A 345 -4.28 3.29 1.41
N GLY A 346 -3.26 3.14 2.28
CA GLY A 346 -3.40 3.19 3.74
C GLY A 346 -4.12 4.42 4.27
N PRO A 347 -3.75 5.65 3.91
CA PRO A 347 -4.45 6.85 4.39
C PRO A 347 -5.92 6.92 3.95
N GLY A 348 -6.24 6.56 2.70
CA GLY A 348 -7.63 6.50 2.22
C GLY A 348 -8.45 5.41 2.93
N VAL A 349 -7.82 4.25 3.20
CA VAL A 349 -8.43 3.20 4.04
C VAL A 349 -8.64 3.71 5.46
N ALA A 350 -7.68 4.43 6.03
CA ALA A 350 -7.78 4.97 7.39
C ALA A 350 -8.95 5.96 7.55
N GLU A 351 -9.19 6.82 6.56
CA GLU A 351 -10.39 7.67 6.55
C GLU A 351 -11.68 6.84 6.50
N LEU A 352 -11.73 5.80 5.67
CA LEU A 352 -12.86 4.87 5.61
C LEU A 352 -13.11 4.19 6.96
N LEU A 353 -12.06 3.63 7.59
CA LEU A 353 -12.16 2.99 8.91
C LEU A 353 -12.65 3.96 9.98
N THR A 354 -12.17 5.20 9.95
CA THR A 354 -12.59 6.25 10.88
C THR A 354 -14.08 6.54 10.76
N ARG A 355 -14.62 6.63 9.54
CA ARG A 355 -16.08 6.81 9.32
C ARG A 355 -16.87 5.59 9.76
N LEU A 356 -16.39 4.38 9.52
CA LEU A 356 -17.04 3.14 9.96
C LEU A 356 -17.15 3.07 11.49
N VAL A 357 -16.06 3.37 12.20
CA VAL A 357 -16.02 3.38 13.67
C VAL A 357 -16.91 4.49 14.22
N ALA A 358 -16.93 5.66 13.58
CA ALA A 358 -17.77 6.78 14.00
C ALA A 358 -19.28 6.58 13.66
N GLY A 359 -19.64 5.54 12.91
CA GLY A 359 -21.02 5.36 12.44
C GLY A 359 -21.48 6.46 11.47
N GLN A 360 -20.55 7.06 10.72
CA GLN A 360 -20.80 8.18 9.81
C GLN A 360 -20.34 7.82 8.38
N PRO A 361 -21.00 6.87 7.69
CA PRO A 361 -20.60 6.47 6.35
C PRO A 361 -20.69 7.62 5.36
N GLY A 362 -19.67 7.72 4.50
CA GLY A 362 -19.66 8.65 3.38
C GLY A 362 -20.45 8.09 2.18
N PRO A 363 -20.74 8.94 1.18
CA PRO A 363 -21.61 8.58 0.04
C PRO A 363 -21.07 7.42 -0.80
N ASP A 364 -19.76 7.20 -0.80
CA ASP A 364 -19.10 6.16 -1.59
C ASP A 364 -18.71 4.92 -0.79
N ASP A 365 -18.91 4.94 0.53
CA ASP A 365 -18.34 3.92 1.42
C ASP A 365 -19.03 2.56 1.25
N GLU A 366 -20.34 2.54 0.95
CA GLU A 366 -21.07 1.31 0.65
C GLU A 366 -20.54 0.63 -0.63
N GLU A 367 -20.34 1.41 -1.69
CA GLU A 367 -19.74 0.90 -2.93
C GLU A 367 -18.35 0.36 -2.69
N ILE A 368 -17.46 1.11 -2.00
CA ILE A 368 -16.11 0.68 -1.68
C ILE A 368 -16.13 -0.63 -0.88
N LEU A 369 -16.96 -0.72 0.16
CA LEU A 369 -17.07 -1.90 1.02
C LEU A 369 -17.63 -3.11 0.26
N SER A 370 -18.49 -2.94 -0.74
CA SER A 370 -18.99 -4.04 -1.55
C SER A 370 -17.86 -4.76 -2.31
N TYR A 371 -16.87 -4.01 -2.82
CA TYR A 371 -15.67 -4.56 -3.47
C TYR A 371 -14.68 -5.17 -2.48
N LEU A 372 -14.56 -4.61 -1.27
CA LEU A 372 -13.53 -4.96 -0.30
C LEU A 372 -14.01 -5.86 0.85
N SER A 373 -15.30 -6.24 0.84
CA SER A 373 -15.92 -7.08 1.87
C SER A 373 -15.09 -8.34 2.17
N PRO A 374 -14.91 -8.71 3.46
CA PRO A 374 -14.33 -10.01 3.81
C PRO A 374 -15.14 -11.21 3.31
N TYR A 375 -16.39 -11.00 2.93
CA TYR A 375 -17.34 -12.03 2.49
C TYR A 375 -17.61 -12.02 0.98
N ARG A 376 -16.82 -11.28 0.21
CA ARG A 376 -16.92 -11.27 -1.26
C ARG A 376 -16.44 -12.58 -1.87
N ASN A 377 -16.87 -12.85 -3.08
CA ASN A 377 -16.27 -13.89 -3.91
C ASN A 377 -14.94 -13.38 -4.46
N PHE A 378 -13.82 -13.99 -4.08
CA PHE A 378 -12.45 -13.61 -4.49
C PHE A 378 -12.13 -14.06 -5.94
N VAL A 379 -13.02 -13.73 -6.90
CA VAL A 379 -12.92 -14.15 -8.32
C VAL A 379 -12.50 -13.00 -9.26
N SER A 380 -12.56 -11.75 -8.77
CA SER A 380 -12.07 -10.59 -9.52
C SER A 380 -10.54 -10.60 -9.62
N GLU A 381 -9.99 -9.84 -10.56
CA GLU A 381 -8.55 -9.71 -10.69
C GLU A 381 -8.14 -8.25 -10.97
N GLU A 382 -7.20 -7.73 -10.16
CA GLU A 382 -6.56 -6.45 -10.43
C GLU A 382 -5.68 -6.56 -11.68
N LYS A 383 -5.98 -5.77 -12.71
CA LYS A 383 -5.26 -5.79 -14.00
C LYS A 383 -3.93 -5.04 -13.97
N LEU A 384 -3.77 -4.14 -13.01
CA LEU A 384 -2.61 -3.25 -12.88
C LEU A 384 -1.82 -3.56 -11.60
N LYS A 385 -1.45 -4.84 -11.46
CA LYS A 385 -0.66 -5.35 -10.32
C LYS A 385 0.77 -4.83 -10.36
#